data_a8ea690536dc0fdbe2cae4ebd8cc7623
#
_entry.id   a8ea690536dc0fdbe2cae4ebd8cc7623
#
_cell.length_a   1.000
_cell.length_b   1.000
_cell.length_c   1.000
_cell.angle_alpha   90.00
_cell.angle_beta   90.00
_cell.angle_gamma   90.00
#
_symmetry.space_group_name_H-M   'P 1'
#
loop_
_entity.id
_entity.type
_entity.pdbx_description
1 polymer ?
#
loop_
_entity_poly.entity_id
_entity_poly.type
_entity_poly.pdbx_seq_one_letter_code
_entity_poly.pdbx_strand_id
1 'polypeptide(L)'
;MRRLILCLLLSAFWISACGLSSSPATPTAPFGAPFIILTRDPNAALPTPFEPATVTPTLIPTETPVPTLTVAPAPSFTPNPSAPILTRPSYVLYATVDYDGHHVAVDQAITYPNLTGIPLNELVLAVEPMLYGNAFSLSSISVDGAPVANYSLVTHRLTVPLSTPLPAGGQVTLVLQYDLNIPVKQKANTFGWLSYQTNLTDWYPFVVPYDPVNGWLLHDFMPYGEHLVYDAADFDVYIRFADPLSAPIVAAPALPESSGEWTRYRLSGARTFALSMSREFLVAESAVGSVQVRSYYFAGHEDAGAKMSFVGTQVIGLFEPLFAPYPYPVLNVVELEYNDGQEYDGLCFLSSGYYEAYDGTSKNNLVTIGAHEMIHNWWFGLVGNDQALEPWLDEAMSLYSERIFYEYTNPGLVDWWWQFRVNYFGPSGWVDTDIYNGGAFRDYTNAVYLNGATFLEDLRVRIGDQAFFAFLKDYAAQMSHRRATADDFFRIVRQHTSKDISDLIAAYFQNSH
;
A
#
# COMPACT_ATOMS: atom_id res chain seq x y z
N MET A 1 17.69 54.72 3.40
CA MET A 1 17.77 55.44 4.71
C MET A 1 16.69 54.94 5.64
N ARG A 2 17.15 54.44 6.83
CA ARG A 2 16.44 54.37 8.12
C ARG A 2 15.07 53.64 8.18
N ARG A 3 15.01 52.59 8.88
CA ARG A 3 15.05 52.07 10.29
C ARG A 3 13.67 51.66 10.74
N LEU A 4 13.48 50.37 11.05
CA LEU A 4 13.38 49.75 12.39
C LEU A 4 12.35 50.35 13.34
N ILE A 5 11.46 49.47 13.92
CA ILE A 5 11.19 49.23 15.36
C ILE A 5 9.97 48.32 15.41
N LEU A 6 10.09 47.14 15.84
CA LEU A 6 9.93 46.30 17.04
C LEU A 6 8.96 46.87 18.11
N CYS A 7 7.89 46.16 18.45
CA CYS A 7 7.30 46.12 19.80
C CYS A 7 6.45 44.86 20.03
N LEU A 8 6.92 44.06 20.97
CA LEU A 8 6.19 43.05 21.74
C LEU A 8 5.18 43.75 22.65
N LEU A 9 4.00 43.11 22.89
CA LEU A 9 3.34 43.19 24.21
C LEU A 9 2.45 41.94 24.43
N LEU A 10 2.81 41.20 25.47
CA LEU A 10 2.01 40.20 26.19
C LEU A 10 0.86 40.90 26.95
N SER A 11 -0.30 40.28 26.98
CA SER A 11 -1.20 40.41 28.14
C SER A 11 -2.10 39.18 28.29
N ALA A 12 -1.91 38.51 29.39
CA ALA A 12 -2.78 37.46 29.92
C ALA A 12 -4.05 38.08 30.51
N PHE A 13 -5.19 37.41 30.32
CA PHE A 13 -6.37 37.62 31.16
C PHE A 13 -6.97 36.28 31.57
N TRP A 14 -6.93 36.04 32.86
CA TRP A 14 -7.71 35.01 33.55
C TRP A 14 -9.09 35.57 33.82
N ILE A 15 -10.16 34.80 33.51
CA ILE A 15 -11.43 34.92 34.18
C ILE A 15 -12.00 33.53 34.43
N SER A 16 -12.11 33.20 35.73
CA SER A 16 -12.91 32.09 36.25
C SER A 16 -14.40 32.43 36.22
N ALA A 17 -15.24 31.49 35.80
CA ALA A 17 -16.64 31.47 36.20
C ALA A 17 -17.15 30.02 36.28
N CYS A 18 -17.73 29.72 37.42
CA CYS A 18 -18.31 28.43 37.81
C CYS A 18 -19.60 28.08 37.08
N GLY A 19 -19.77 26.80 36.83
CA GLY A 19 -20.98 26.04 37.15
C GLY A 19 -22.13 26.07 36.15
N LEU A 20 -22.37 24.91 35.54
CA LEU A 20 -23.66 24.19 35.65
C LEU A 20 -23.52 22.84 34.94
N SER A 21 -23.67 21.77 35.67
CA SER A 21 -23.68 20.39 35.21
C SER A 21 -24.95 20.10 34.40
N SER A 22 -24.78 19.75 33.14
CA SER A 22 -25.75 18.93 32.42
C SER A 22 -24.97 17.80 31.74
N SER A 23 -25.17 16.57 32.22
CA SER A 23 -24.64 15.37 31.61
C SER A 23 -25.20 15.23 30.21
N PRO A 24 -24.35 15.12 29.16
CA PRO A 24 -24.84 14.71 27.87
C PRO A 24 -25.13 13.22 27.89
N ALA A 25 -26.26 12.84 27.28
CA ALA A 25 -26.63 11.46 27.04
C ALA A 25 -25.55 10.76 26.24
N THR A 26 -25.07 9.62 26.71
CA THR A 26 -24.14 8.74 26.02
C THR A 26 -24.80 8.25 24.72
N PRO A 27 -24.24 8.47 23.54
CA PRO A 27 -24.75 7.82 22.34
C PRO A 27 -24.46 6.32 22.44
N THR A 28 -25.51 5.51 22.38
CA THR A 28 -25.42 4.06 22.26
C THR A 28 -24.83 3.73 20.91
N ALA A 29 -23.63 3.19 20.88
CA ALA A 29 -23.01 2.67 19.67
C ALA A 29 -23.83 1.51 19.09
N PRO A 30 -24.09 1.46 17.78
CA PRO A 30 -24.91 0.42 17.15
C PRO A 30 -24.20 -0.92 16.95
N PHE A 31 -22.99 -1.11 17.42
CA PHE A 31 -22.22 -2.32 17.20
C PHE A 31 -21.86 -3.00 18.52
N GLY A 32 -22.69 -3.99 18.89
CA GLY A 32 -22.45 -4.83 20.05
C GLY A 32 -21.57 -6.04 19.74
N ALA A 33 -20.25 -5.89 19.83
CA ALA A 33 -19.35 -6.98 20.15
C ALA A 33 -18.37 -6.46 21.20
N PRO A 34 -18.17 -7.16 22.34
CA PRO A 34 -17.21 -6.72 23.34
C PRO A 34 -15.79 -6.90 22.81
N PHE A 35 -15.04 -5.81 22.75
CA PHE A 35 -13.60 -5.87 22.54
C PHE A 35 -12.96 -6.53 23.75
N ILE A 36 -12.25 -7.64 23.56
CA ILE A 36 -11.44 -8.25 24.62
C ILE A 36 -10.09 -7.53 24.62
N ILE A 37 -9.93 -6.61 25.56
CA ILE A 37 -8.60 -6.07 25.88
C ILE A 37 -7.91 -7.12 26.74
N LEU A 38 -6.89 -7.78 26.20
CA LEU A 38 -6.00 -8.63 26.98
C LEU A 38 -5.13 -7.72 27.88
N THR A 39 -5.61 -7.43 29.07
CA THR A 39 -4.79 -6.78 30.10
C THR A 39 -3.84 -7.81 30.70
N ARG A 40 -2.55 -7.47 30.74
CA ARG A 40 -1.52 -8.26 31.44
C ARG A 40 -1.97 -8.43 32.90
N ASP A 41 -1.93 -9.67 33.39
CA ASP A 41 -2.21 -9.98 34.80
C ASP A 41 -1.20 -9.24 35.71
N PRO A 42 -1.64 -8.30 36.55
CA PRO A 42 -0.73 -7.57 37.44
C PRO A 42 -0.05 -8.44 38.51
N ASN A 43 -0.49 -9.69 38.66
CA ASN A 43 0.06 -10.65 39.62
C ASN A 43 0.96 -11.74 38.96
N ALA A 44 1.25 -11.64 37.64
CA ALA A 44 2.17 -12.58 37.01
C ALA A 44 3.58 -12.40 37.59
N ALA A 45 4.16 -13.47 38.15
CA ALA A 45 5.49 -13.47 38.68
C ALA A 45 6.52 -13.04 37.63
N LEU A 46 7.39 -12.08 37.98
CA LEU A 46 8.49 -11.69 37.13
C LEU A 46 9.45 -12.86 36.93
N PRO A 47 9.98 -13.09 35.73
CA PRO A 47 10.99 -14.12 35.51
C PRO A 47 12.24 -13.80 36.34
N THR A 48 12.78 -14.80 37.03
CA THR A 48 14.04 -14.72 37.76
C THR A 48 15.19 -14.38 36.82
N PRO A 49 16.13 -13.49 37.21
CA PRO A 49 17.30 -13.18 36.40
C PRO A 49 18.12 -14.44 36.12
N PHE A 50 18.52 -14.59 34.86
CA PHE A 50 19.38 -15.68 34.41
C PHE A 50 20.81 -15.44 34.92
N GLU A 51 21.33 -16.31 35.77
CA GLU A 51 22.75 -16.34 36.11
C GLU A 51 23.53 -17.03 34.98
N PRO A 52 24.55 -16.38 34.38
CA PRO A 52 25.35 -17.03 33.35
C PRO A 52 26.21 -18.16 33.95
N ALA A 53 26.13 -19.32 33.34
CA ALA A 53 26.97 -20.45 33.70
C ALA A 53 28.47 -20.16 33.45
N THR A 54 29.31 -20.53 34.40
CA THR A 54 30.78 -20.39 34.32
C THR A 54 31.31 -21.18 33.14
N VAL A 55 31.92 -20.53 32.16
CA VAL A 55 32.47 -21.18 30.96
C VAL A 55 33.82 -21.81 31.29
N THR A 56 33.90 -23.15 31.23
CA THR A 56 35.18 -23.86 31.23
C THR A 56 35.76 -23.80 29.81
N PRO A 57 37.04 -23.43 29.60
CA PRO A 57 37.61 -23.36 28.26
C PRO A 57 37.73 -24.74 27.65
N THR A 58 36.95 -25.01 26.59
CA THR A 58 37.04 -26.21 25.77
C THR A 58 38.03 -25.95 24.63
N LEU A 59 38.90 -26.92 24.38
CA LEU A 59 39.90 -26.92 23.31
C LEU A 59 39.25 -26.65 21.95
N ILE A 60 39.83 -25.75 21.16
CA ILE A 60 39.41 -25.38 19.81
C ILE A 60 39.45 -26.64 18.92
N PRO A 61 38.34 -27.06 18.31
CA PRO A 61 38.39 -28.12 17.29
C PRO A 61 39.02 -27.55 16.02
N THR A 62 39.86 -28.34 15.39
CA THR A 62 40.42 -28.10 14.06
C THR A 62 39.28 -27.82 13.06
N GLU A 63 39.37 -26.74 12.30
CA GLU A 63 38.39 -26.38 11.29
C GLU A 63 38.14 -27.53 10.31
N THR A 64 36.95 -28.12 10.38
CA THR A 64 36.44 -28.99 9.33
C THR A 64 35.98 -28.04 8.20
N PRO A 65 36.35 -28.27 6.91
CA PRO A 65 35.89 -27.42 5.82
C PRO A 65 34.36 -27.40 5.82
N VAL A 66 33.80 -26.18 5.93
CA VAL A 66 32.37 -25.95 5.81
C VAL A 66 31.94 -26.43 4.43
N PRO A 67 30.97 -27.37 4.33
CA PRO A 67 30.48 -27.78 3.03
C PRO A 67 29.90 -26.54 2.33
N THR A 68 30.38 -26.24 1.14
CA THR A 68 29.78 -25.25 0.27
C THR A 68 28.35 -25.72 0.02
N LEU A 69 27.38 -25.03 0.60
CA LEU A 69 25.98 -25.30 0.36
C LEU A 69 25.72 -25.03 -1.14
N THR A 70 25.61 -26.10 -1.91
CA THR A 70 25.12 -25.98 -3.28
C THR A 70 23.65 -25.62 -3.19
N VAL A 71 23.33 -24.36 -3.41
CA VAL A 71 21.95 -23.87 -3.43
C VAL A 71 21.24 -24.60 -4.56
N ALA A 72 20.16 -25.33 -4.23
CA ALA A 72 19.36 -25.99 -5.26
C ALA A 72 18.77 -24.95 -6.20
N PRO A 73 18.77 -25.20 -7.53
CA PRO A 73 18.13 -24.29 -8.48
C PRO A 73 16.63 -24.13 -8.16
N ALA A 74 16.05 -22.96 -8.50
CA ALA A 74 14.61 -22.78 -8.41
C ALA A 74 13.89 -23.84 -9.27
N PRO A 75 12.65 -24.23 -8.91
CA PRO A 75 11.87 -25.16 -9.73
C PRO A 75 11.66 -24.59 -11.13
N SER A 76 11.82 -25.44 -12.15
CA SER A 76 11.58 -25.02 -13.55
C SER A 76 10.09 -24.83 -13.81
N PHE A 77 9.71 -23.73 -14.42
CA PHE A 77 8.33 -23.48 -14.85
C PHE A 77 8.07 -24.26 -16.16
N THR A 78 7.11 -25.14 -16.13
CA THR A 78 6.66 -25.87 -17.33
C THR A 78 5.24 -25.42 -17.67
N PRO A 79 5.02 -24.79 -18.84
CA PRO A 79 3.69 -24.40 -19.29
C PRO A 79 2.76 -25.60 -19.35
N ASN A 80 1.54 -25.45 -18.82
CA ASN A 80 0.49 -26.47 -18.95
C ASN A 80 -0.61 -25.97 -19.90
N PRO A 81 -0.59 -26.34 -21.17
CA PRO A 81 -1.56 -25.86 -22.16
C PRO A 81 -3.00 -26.34 -21.90
N SER A 82 -3.18 -27.31 -21.00
CA SER A 82 -4.50 -27.82 -20.59
C SER A 82 -4.99 -27.20 -19.28
N ALA A 83 -4.28 -26.21 -18.71
CA ALA A 83 -4.73 -25.52 -17.52
C ALA A 83 -6.03 -24.72 -17.81
N PRO A 84 -6.93 -24.60 -16.85
CA PRO A 84 -8.09 -23.71 -16.98
C PRO A 84 -7.65 -22.27 -17.25
N ILE A 85 -8.42 -21.55 -18.08
CA ILE A 85 -8.21 -20.12 -18.30
C ILE A 85 -8.45 -19.38 -16.97
N LEU A 86 -7.49 -18.56 -16.57
CA LEU A 86 -7.58 -17.75 -15.38
C LEU A 86 -8.55 -16.58 -15.57
N THR A 87 -9.11 -16.09 -14.48
CA THR A 87 -9.98 -14.89 -14.47
C THR A 87 -9.22 -13.60 -14.18
N ARG A 88 -7.90 -13.72 -13.88
CA ARG A 88 -6.96 -12.63 -13.65
C ARG A 88 -5.51 -13.13 -13.83
N PRO A 89 -4.53 -12.24 -14.01
CA PRO A 89 -3.11 -12.65 -14.08
C PRO A 89 -2.66 -13.39 -12.83
N SER A 90 -1.72 -14.31 -12.99
CA SER A 90 -1.05 -15.01 -11.87
C SER A 90 0.45 -14.86 -11.99
N TYR A 91 1.07 -14.48 -10.88
CA TYR A 91 2.52 -14.28 -10.74
C TYR A 91 3.09 -15.32 -9.78
N VAL A 92 4.04 -16.12 -10.23
CA VAL A 92 4.82 -17.02 -9.39
C VAL A 92 6.27 -16.55 -9.41
N LEU A 93 6.81 -16.19 -8.25
CA LEU A 93 8.17 -15.66 -8.10
C LEU A 93 8.98 -16.51 -7.14
N TYR A 94 10.20 -16.90 -7.56
CA TYR A 94 11.20 -17.51 -6.69
C TYR A 94 12.35 -16.52 -6.55
N ALA A 95 12.47 -15.89 -5.37
CA ALA A 95 13.45 -14.85 -5.08
C ALA A 95 14.51 -15.36 -4.09
N THR A 96 15.76 -15.50 -4.55
CA THR A 96 16.91 -15.76 -3.67
C THR A 96 17.54 -14.42 -3.29
N VAL A 97 17.45 -14.06 -2.01
CA VAL A 97 17.88 -12.76 -1.48
C VAL A 97 19.26 -12.90 -0.82
N ASP A 98 20.24 -12.22 -1.36
CA ASP A 98 21.48 -11.89 -0.67
C ASP A 98 21.29 -10.55 0.05
N TYR A 99 20.91 -10.62 1.33
CA TYR A 99 20.55 -9.44 2.12
C TYR A 99 21.74 -8.50 2.33
N ASP A 100 22.92 -9.04 2.64
CA ASP A 100 24.12 -8.25 2.89
C ASP A 100 24.81 -7.80 1.59
N GLY A 101 24.67 -8.58 0.50
CA GLY A 101 25.12 -8.22 -0.83
C GLY A 101 24.16 -7.30 -1.60
N HIS A 102 22.98 -6.99 -1.04
CA HIS A 102 21.94 -6.16 -1.66
C HIS A 102 21.55 -6.63 -3.07
N HIS A 103 21.43 -7.94 -3.22
CA HIS A 103 21.16 -8.58 -4.51
C HIS A 103 20.00 -9.57 -4.38
N VAL A 104 19.17 -9.66 -5.43
CA VAL A 104 18.10 -10.65 -5.54
C VAL A 104 18.14 -11.30 -6.90
N ALA A 105 18.31 -12.63 -6.95
CA ALA A 105 18.11 -13.41 -8.15
C ALA A 105 16.67 -13.92 -8.20
N VAL A 106 16.00 -13.72 -9.33
CA VAL A 106 14.57 -14.03 -9.46
C VAL A 106 14.28 -14.91 -10.67
N ASP A 107 13.56 -16.00 -10.44
CA ASP A 107 12.85 -16.77 -11.46
C ASP A 107 11.35 -16.43 -11.35
N GLN A 108 10.76 -15.88 -12.40
CA GLN A 108 9.38 -15.43 -12.43
C GLN A 108 8.59 -16.10 -13.55
N ALA A 109 7.38 -16.58 -13.25
CA ALA A 109 6.41 -16.97 -14.24
C ALA A 109 5.16 -16.08 -14.13
N ILE A 110 4.69 -15.58 -15.27
CA ILE A 110 3.46 -14.79 -15.41
C ILE A 110 2.51 -15.57 -16.28
N THR A 111 1.38 -16.00 -15.74
CA THR A 111 0.28 -16.56 -16.55
C THR A 111 -0.74 -15.46 -16.78
N TYR A 112 -0.85 -15.02 -18.04
CA TYR A 112 -1.68 -13.88 -18.44
C TYR A 112 -2.88 -14.35 -19.26
N PRO A 113 -4.13 -14.20 -18.75
CA PRO A 113 -5.34 -14.41 -19.54
C PRO A 113 -5.66 -13.15 -20.35
N ASN A 114 -5.93 -13.30 -21.63
CA ASN A 114 -6.39 -12.17 -22.45
C ASN A 114 -7.88 -11.90 -22.23
N LEU A 115 -8.18 -11.00 -21.32
CA LEU A 115 -9.55 -10.57 -21.00
C LEU A 115 -9.95 -9.27 -21.72
N THR A 116 -9.14 -8.79 -22.68
CA THR A 116 -9.36 -7.50 -23.37
C THR A 116 -10.48 -7.51 -24.40
N GLY A 117 -10.93 -8.71 -24.82
CA GLY A 117 -11.94 -8.87 -25.86
C GLY A 117 -11.40 -8.82 -27.30
N ILE A 118 -10.11 -8.50 -27.50
CA ILE A 118 -9.43 -8.45 -28.79
C ILE A 118 -8.17 -9.33 -28.79
N PRO A 119 -7.68 -9.78 -29.97
CA PRO A 119 -6.40 -10.46 -30.06
C PRO A 119 -5.24 -9.51 -29.74
N LEU A 120 -4.24 -9.99 -28.97
CA LEU A 120 -3.03 -9.25 -28.62
C LEU A 120 -1.83 -9.79 -29.38
N ASN A 121 -1.03 -8.90 -30.01
CA ASN A 121 0.19 -9.25 -30.74
C ASN A 121 1.46 -9.15 -29.87
N GLU A 122 1.35 -8.52 -28.74
CA GLU A 122 2.43 -8.30 -27.77
C GLU A 122 1.87 -8.21 -26.36
N LEU A 123 2.74 -8.36 -25.36
CA LEU A 123 2.47 -7.95 -23.99
C LEU A 123 3.43 -6.82 -23.63
N VAL A 124 2.94 -5.88 -22.84
CA VAL A 124 3.74 -4.78 -22.28
C VAL A 124 3.81 -4.92 -20.78
N LEU A 125 5.03 -4.91 -20.26
CA LEU A 125 5.29 -4.97 -18.83
C LEU A 125 5.94 -3.68 -18.35
N ALA A 126 5.57 -3.25 -17.16
CA ALA A 126 6.34 -2.29 -16.38
C ALA A 126 7.51 -3.00 -15.71
N VAL A 127 8.69 -2.39 -15.74
CA VAL A 127 9.92 -2.84 -15.07
C VAL A 127 10.46 -1.66 -14.28
N GLU A 128 9.81 -1.35 -13.18
CA GLU A 128 10.07 -0.14 -12.40
C GLU A 128 11.51 -0.03 -11.88
N PRO A 129 12.19 -1.15 -11.49
CA PRO A 129 13.59 -1.08 -11.09
C PRO A 129 14.54 -0.50 -12.15
N MET A 130 14.16 -0.47 -13.43
CA MET A 130 14.95 0.17 -14.51
C MET A 130 15.12 1.69 -14.34
N LEU A 131 14.25 2.34 -13.55
CA LEU A 131 14.37 3.77 -13.23
C LEU A 131 15.52 4.07 -12.26
N TYR A 132 16.10 3.04 -11.63
CA TYR A 132 17.15 3.16 -10.62
C TYR A 132 18.55 2.75 -11.14
N GLY A 133 18.90 3.21 -12.32
CA GLY A 133 20.22 2.94 -12.89
C GLY A 133 20.42 1.47 -13.27
N ASN A 134 21.39 0.78 -12.66
CA ASN A 134 21.70 -0.63 -12.94
C ASN A 134 20.95 -1.61 -12.02
N ALA A 135 19.80 -1.23 -11.50
CA ALA A 135 19.08 -2.06 -10.53
C ALA A 135 18.46 -3.32 -11.12
N PHE A 136 18.23 -3.39 -12.42
CA PHE A 136 17.60 -4.54 -13.08
C PHE A 136 18.45 -5.08 -14.23
N SER A 137 18.58 -6.40 -14.33
CA SER A 137 19.27 -7.09 -15.41
C SER A 137 18.48 -8.34 -15.84
N LEU A 138 17.88 -8.30 -17.03
CA LEU A 138 17.15 -9.42 -17.62
C LEU A 138 18.11 -10.44 -18.22
N SER A 139 18.12 -11.66 -17.71
CA SER A 139 18.98 -12.75 -18.16
C SER A 139 18.32 -13.61 -19.25
N SER A 140 17.01 -13.88 -19.12
CA SER A 140 16.27 -14.62 -20.14
C SER A 140 14.78 -14.31 -20.10
N ILE A 141 14.10 -14.48 -21.24
CA ILE A 141 12.65 -14.42 -21.36
C ILE A 141 12.16 -15.47 -22.36
N SER A 142 11.08 -16.14 -22.04
CA SER A 142 10.39 -17.07 -22.92
C SER A 142 8.88 -16.90 -22.82
N VAL A 143 8.18 -17.28 -23.90
CA VAL A 143 6.72 -17.31 -24.03
C VAL A 143 6.32 -18.73 -24.38
N ASP A 144 5.47 -19.37 -23.54
CA ASP A 144 5.04 -20.77 -23.63
C ASP A 144 6.21 -21.75 -23.85
N GLY A 145 7.35 -21.45 -23.17
CA GLY A 145 8.59 -22.24 -23.26
C GLY A 145 9.48 -21.93 -24.47
N ALA A 146 9.05 -21.09 -25.42
CA ALA A 146 9.84 -20.66 -26.54
C ALA A 146 10.65 -19.40 -26.19
N PRO A 147 12.01 -19.38 -26.32
CA PRO A 147 12.81 -18.19 -26.04
C PRO A 147 12.42 -17.02 -26.94
N VAL A 148 12.38 -15.81 -26.37
CA VAL A 148 12.12 -14.56 -27.10
C VAL A 148 13.40 -13.73 -27.12
N ALA A 149 13.97 -13.50 -28.33
CA ALA A 149 15.19 -12.71 -28.51
C ALA A 149 14.92 -11.27 -29.01
N ASN A 150 13.72 -11.02 -29.54
CA ASN A 150 13.35 -9.76 -30.17
C ASN A 150 12.44 -8.88 -29.29
N TYR A 151 12.52 -9.04 -27.95
CA TYR A 151 11.90 -8.10 -27.01
C TYR A 151 12.58 -6.73 -27.05
N SER A 152 11.88 -5.71 -26.58
CA SER A 152 12.43 -4.36 -26.40
C SER A 152 12.27 -3.95 -24.93
N LEU A 153 13.36 -3.49 -24.29
CA LEU A 153 13.34 -2.91 -22.95
C LEU A 153 13.90 -1.49 -23.05
N VAL A 154 13.02 -0.50 -22.93
CA VAL A 154 13.36 0.93 -23.05
C VAL A 154 12.79 1.66 -21.86
N THR A 155 13.62 2.41 -21.14
CA THR A 155 13.26 2.96 -19.82
C THR A 155 12.72 1.85 -18.92
N HIS A 156 11.48 1.93 -18.46
CA HIS A 156 10.81 0.89 -17.68
C HIS A 156 9.81 0.03 -18.49
N ARG A 157 9.75 0.23 -19.82
CA ARG A 157 8.84 -0.49 -20.73
C ARG A 157 9.51 -1.72 -21.31
N LEU A 158 9.04 -2.91 -20.93
CA LEU A 158 9.40 -4.18 -21.58
C LEU A 158 8.27 -4.60 -22.52
N THR A 159 8.55 -4.59 -23.83
CA THR A 159 7.62 -5.04 -24.87
C THR A 159 8.03 -6.43 -25.34
N VAL A 160 7.13 -7.40 -25.20
CA VAL A 160 7.34 -8.81 -25.55
C VAL A 160 6.42 -9.17 -26.73
N PRO A 161 6.94 -9.27 -27.96
CA PRO A 161 6.15 -9.69 -29.11
C PRO A 161 5.75 -11.15 -28.99
N LEU A 162 4.51 -11.46 -29.37
CA LEU A 162 3.98 -12.81 -29.42
C LEU A 162 4.13 -13.39 -30.84
N SER A 163 4.70 -14.59 -30.96
CA SER A 163 4.89 -15.26 -32.24
C SER A 163 3.56 -15.58 -32.96
N THR A 164 2.52 -15.75 -32.20
CA THR A 164 1.13 -15.92 -32.66
C THR A 164 0.25 -14.99 -31.82
N PRO A 165 -0.67 -14.23 -32.43
CA PRO A 165 -1.56 -13.38 -31.67
C PRO A 165 -2.33 -14.17 -30.59
N LEU A 166 -2.31 -13.68 -29.36
CA LEU A 166 -3.07 -14.26 -28.25
C LEU A 166 -4.55 -13.91 -28.44
N PRO A 167 -5.43 -14.88 -28.74
CA PRO A 167 -6.83 -14.58 -29.01
C PRO A 167 -7.53 -14.07 -27.74
N ALA A 168 -8.63 -13.35 -27.92
CA ALA A 168 -9.52 -13.00 -26.81
C ALA A 168 -9.99 -14.28 -26.09
N GLY A 169 -9.93 -14.28 -24.76
CA GLY A 169 -10.19 -15.45 -23.91
C GLY A 169 -9.10 -16.52 -23.95
N GLY A 170 -7.98 -16.28 -24.65
CA GLY A 170 -6.78 -17.13 -24.59
C GLY A 170 -5.93 -16.83 -23.37
N GLN A 171 -4.88 -17.63 -23.18
CA GLN A 171 -3.93 -17.50 -22.07
C GLN A 171 -2.53 -17.80 -22.55
N VAL A 172 -1.52 -17.12 -22.01
CA VAL A 172 -0.12 -17.31 -22.31
C VAL A 172 0.73 -17.29 -21.03
N THR A 173 1.83 -18.02 -21.01
CA THR A 173 2.78 -18.01 -19.88
C THR A 173 4.12 -17.41 -20.31
N LEU A 174 4.50 -16.30 -19.67
CA LEU A 174 5.84 -15.73 -19.75
C LEU A 174 6.69 -16.27 -18.62
N VAL A 175 7.95 -16.61 -18.91
CA VAL A 175 8.94 -16.93 -17.89
C VAL A 175 10.13 -15.99 -18.06
N LEU A 176 10.50 -15.31 -16.98
CA LEU A 176 11.61 -14.37 -16.92
C LEU A 176 12.62 -14.83 -15.87
N GLN A 177 13.90 -14.64 -16.16
CA GLN A 177 14.99 -14.73 -15.19
C GLN A 177 15.73 -13.41 -15.17
N TYR A 178 15.90 -12.84 -14.00
CA TYR A 178 16.55 -11.55 -13.84
C TYR A 178 17.22 -11.39 -12.48
N ASP A 179 18.08 -10.44 -12.40
CA ASP A 179 18.79 -10.04 -11.19
C ASP A 179 18.42 -8.60 -10.83
N LEU A 180 18.27 -8.35 -9.52
CA LEU A 180 18.15 -7.02 -8.95
C LEU A 180 19.42 -6.69 -8.15
N ASN A 181 20.08 -5.61 -8.52
CA ASN A 181 21.08 -4.95 -7.71
C ASN A 181 20.37 -3.81 -6.96
N ILE A 182 20.03 -4.05 -5.71
CA ILE A 182 19.20 -3.12 -4.95
C ILE A 182 19.98 -1.83 -4.71
N PRO A 183 19.50 -0.65 -5.12
CA PRO A 183 20.22 0.61 -4.94
C PRO A 183 20.17 1.08 -3.48
N VAL A 184 21.11 1.96 -3.11
CA VAL A 184 20.98 2.73 -1.87
C VAL A 184 19.69 3.54 -1.93
N LYS A 185 18.82 3.35 -0.97
CA LYS A 185 17.52 4.03 -0.89
C LYS A 185 17.69 5.54 -0.73
N GLN A 186 17.01 6.30 -1.56
CA GLN A 186 16.88 7.75 -1.39
C GLN A 186 15.63 8.06 -0.56
N LYS A 187 15.65 9.19 0.14
CA LYS A 187 14.55 9.56 1.05
C LYS A 187 13.19 9.72 0.34
N ALA A 188 13.20 10.07 -0.95
CA ALA A 188 11.98 10.22 -1.75
C ALA A 188 11.42 8.90 -2.31
N ASN A 189 12.12 7.78 -2.16
CA ASN A 189 11.74 6.50 -2.76
C ASN A 189 11.43 5.46 -1.68
N THR A 190 10.61 4.49 -1.99
CA THR A 190 10.37 3.31 -1.14
C THR A 190 11.31 2.16 -1.47
N PHE A 191 11.63 1.93 -2.75
CA PHE A 191 12.54 0.89 -3.22
C PHE A 191 14.01 1.19 -2.87
N GLY A 192 14.74 0.18 -2.37
CA GLY A 192 16.16 0.29 -2.07
C GLY A 192 16.55 -0.22 -0.68
N TRP A 193 17.83 -0.08 -0.33
CA TRP A 193 18.37 -0.49 0.96
C TRP A 193 18.96 0.69 1.76
N LEU A 194 18.85 0.57 3.06
CA LEU A 194 19.55 1.33 4.09
C LEU A 194 20.39 0.35 4.92
N SER A 195 21.32 0.83 5.74
CA SER A 195 22.17 -0.04 6.57
C SER A 195 21.40 -0.99 7.50
N TYR A 196 20.14 -0.69 7.79
CA TYR A 196 19.28 -1.43 8.72
C TYR A 196 18.01 -1.98 8.07
N GLN A 197 17.66 -1.61 6.81
CA GLN A 197 16.39 -1.99 6.17
C GLN A 197 16.56 -2.13 4.66
N THR A 198 15.92 -3.12 4.07
CA THR A 198 15.81 -3.31 2.62
C THR A 198 14.36 -3.44 2.22
N ASN A 199 13.93 -2.67 1.23
CA ASN A 199 12.56 -2.69 0.71
C ASN A 199 12.55 -3.09 -0.76
N LEU A 200 11.64 -3.98 -1.10
CA LEU A 200 11.31 -4.40 -2.45
C LEU A 200 9.89 -3.94 -2.77
N THR A 201 9.78 -2.82 -3.46
CA THR A 201 8.52 -2.21 -3.91
C THR A 201 8.56 -2.12 -5.43
N ASP A 202 7.49 -2.54 -6.12
CA ASP A 202 7.41 -2.61 -7.59
C ASP A 202 8.64 -3.29 -8.24
N TRP A 203 9.15 -4.31 -7.54
CA TRP A 203 10.46 -4.93 -7.76
C TRP A 203 10.50 -6.00 -8.85
N TYR A 204 9.33 -6.37 -9.38
CA TYR A 204 9.19 -7.41 -10.40
C TYR A 204 8.51 -6.86 -11.65
N PRO A 205 8.85 -7.34 -12.86
CA PRO A 205 8.09 -7.04 -14.07
C PRO A 205 6.63 -7.50 -13.96
N PHE A 206 5.68 -6.61 -14.26
CA PHE A 206 4.27 -6.96 -14.31
C PHE A 206 3.61 -6.48 -15.60
N VAL A 207 2.63 -7.24 -16.10
CA VAL A 207 1.87 -6.86 -17.31
C VAL A 207 0.95 -5.71 -16.93
N VAL A 208 1.12 -4.56 -17.62
CA VAL A 208 0.25 -3.41 -17.39
C VAL A 208 -1.13 -3.65 -18.01
N PRO A 209 -2.20 -3.04 -17.49
CA PRO A 209 -3.52 -3.20 -18.05
C PRO A 209 -3.61 -2.73 -19.50
N TYR A 210 -4.52 -3.34 -20.26
CA TYR A 210 -4.85 -2.91 -21.61
C TYR A 210 -6.22 -2.23 -21.64
N ASP A 211 -6.27 -1.06 -22.22
CA ASP A 211 -7.51 -0.33 -22.50
C ASP A 211 -7.80 -0.35 -24.02
N PRO A 212 -9.03 -0.70 -24.47
CA PRO A 212 -9.32 -0.78 -25.90
C PRO A 212 -9.19 0.54 -26.67
N VAL A 213 -9.24 1.68 -25.98
CA VAL A 213 -9.12 3.03 -26.59
C VAL A 213 -7.68 3.54 -26.50
N ASN A 214 -7.06 3.38 -25.32
CA ASN A 214 -5.75 3.97 -25.00
C ASN A 214 -4.58 2.99 -25.19
N GLY A 215 -4.85 1.69 -25.38
CA GLY A 215 -3.82 0.65 -25.47
C GLY A 215 -3.27 0.24 -24.12
N TRP A 216 -1.99 -0.11 -24.06
CA TRP A 216 -1.31 -0.50 -22.82
C TRP A 216 -1.12 0.71 -21.91
N LEU A 217 -1.67 0.64 -20.68
CA LEU A 217 -1.63 1.71 -19.69
C LEU A 217 -0.29 1.69 -18.93
N LEU A 218 0.76 2.11 -19.60
CA LEU A 218 2.07 2.36 -19.01
C LEU A 218 2.37 3.84 -19.17
N HIS A 219 2.32 4.56 -18.08
CA HIS A 219 2.52 6.00 -18.04
C HIS A 219 3.98 6.36 -17.75
N ASP A 220 4.38 7.57 -18.13
CA ASP A 220 5.72 8.08 -17.85
C ASP A 220 5.87 8.41 -16.35
N PHE A 221 7.07 8.16 -15.83
CA PHE A 221 7.41 8.50 -14.45
C PHE A 221 7.18 10.00 -14.15
N MET A 222 6.58 10.26 -13.01
CA MET A 222 6.40 11.60 -12.45
C MET A 222 6.99 11.62 -11.03
N PRO A 223 7.69 12.70 -10.59
CA PRO A 223 8.33 12.75 -9.26
C PRO A 223 7.34 12.92 -8.08
N TYR A 224 6.04 12.96 -8.34
CA TYR A 224 4.95 12.96 -7.37
C TYR A 224 3.71 12.30 -7.98
N GLY A 225 2.84 11.79 -7.12
CA GLY A 225 1.71 10.96 -7.53
C GLY A 225 2.16 9.60 -8.05
N GLU A 226 1.23 8.72 -8.26
CA GLU A 226 1.43 7.35 -8.70
C GLU A 226 1.23 7.27 -10.22
N HIS A 227 2.24 6.79 -10.94
CA HIS A 227 2.17 6.67 -12.41
C HIS A 227 1.90 5.24 -12.89
N LEU A 228 1.97 4.25 -12.00
CA LEU A 228 1.75 2.85 -12.32
C LEU A 228 0.27 2.48 -12.26
N VAL A 229 -0.16 1.64 -13.19
CA VAL A 229 -1.52 1.11 -13.25
C VAL A 229 -1.47 -0.41 -13.18
N TYR A 230 -2.30 -1.00 -12.34
CA TYR A 230 -2.30 -2.42 -12.08
C TYR A 230 -3.66 -3.06 -12.31
N ASP A 231 -3.66 -4.26 -12.88
CA ASP A 231 -4.81 -5.17 -12.73
C ASP A 231 -4.68 -5.98 -11.44
N ALA A 232 -5.81 -6.36 -10.85
CA ALA A 232 -5.78 -7.31 -9.74
C ALA A 232 -5.27 -8.67 -10.22
N ALA A 233 -4.38 -9.29 -9.44
CA ALA A 233 -3.69 -10.52 -9.77
C ALA A 233 -3.60 -11.49 -8.57
N ASP A 234 -3.18 -12.72 -8.82
CA ASP A 234 -2.85 -13.68 -7.79
C ASP A 234 -1.33 -13.86 -7.72
N PHE A 235 -0.77 -13.77 -6.51
CA PHE A 235 0.66 -13.89 -6.24
C PHE A 235 0.97 -15.15 -5.45
N ASP A 236 2.03 -15.86 -5.87
CA ASP A 236 2.62 -16.99 -5.20
C ASP A 236 4.13 -16.78 -5.12
N VAL A 237 4.59 -16.16 -4.04
CA VAL A 237 5.95 -15.66 -3.88
C VAL A 237 6.73 -16.53 -2.92
N TYR A 238 7.87 -17.03 -3.37
CA TYR A 238 8.79 -17.87 -2.62
C TYR A 238 10.08 -17.09 -2.37
N ILE A 239 10.45 -16.96 -1.10
CA ILE A 239 11.65 -16.25 -0.68
C ILE A 239 12.56 -17.21 0.07
N ARG A 240 13.83 -17.17 -0.26
CA ARG A 240 14.91 -17.74 0.56
C ARG A 240 16.07 -16.76 0.65
N PHE A 241 16.82 -16.87 1.72
CA PHE A 241 18.02 -16.06 1.92
C PHE A 241 19.27 -16.86 1.55
N ALA A 242 20.24 -16.21 0.88
CA ALA A 242 21.53 -16.82 0.54
C ALA A 242 22.28 -17.27 1.79
N ASP A 243 22.17 -16.49 2.89
CA ASP A 243 22.56 -16.92 4.23
C ASP A 243 21.32 -17.05 5.14
N PRO A 244 20.78 -18.26 5.33
CA PRO A 244 19.60 -18.47 6.18
C PRO A 244 19.87 -18.22 7.68
N LEU A 245 21.14 -18.25 8.14
CA LEU A 245 21.46 -18.05 9.56
C LEU A 245 21.40 -16.58 9.97
N SER A 246 21.55 -15.68 9.01
CA SER A 246 21.49 -14.23 9.21
C SER A 246 20.26 -13.60 8.58
N ALA A 247 19.23 -14.39 8.27
CA ALA A 247 18.00 -13.92 7.65
C ALA A 247 17.31 -12.79 8.46
N PRO A 248 16.86 -11.70 7.81
CA PRO A 248 16.11 -10.63 8.48
C PRO A 248 14.67 -11.05 8.78
N ILE A 249 14.00 -10.26 9.61
CA ILE A 249 12.54 -10.29 9.75
C ILE A 249 11.94 -9.71 8.46
N VAL A 250 10.91 -10.37 7.93
CA VAL A 250 10.23 -10.00 6.68
C VAL A 250 8.82 -9.52 6.97
N ALA A 251 8.53 -8.28 6.60
CA ALA A 251 7.16 -7.77 6.47
C ALA A 251 6.69 -8.06 5.04
N ALA A 252 5.62 -8.85 4.91
CA ALA A 252 5.05 -9.28 3.63
C ALA A 252 3.51 -9.22 3.68
N PRO A 253 2.81 -8.93 2.57
CA PRO A 253 1.35 -8.76 2.55
C PRO A 253 0.56 -10.07 2.72
N ALA A 254 1.23 -11.16 3.01
CA ALA A 254 0.64 -12.49 3.23
C ALA A 254 1.30 -13.20 4.40
N LEU A 255 0.64 -14.23 4.91
CA LEU A 255 1.21 -15.07 5.98
C LEU A 255 2.29 -16.01 5.42
N PRO A 256 3.41 -16.18 6.15
CA PRO A 256 4.48 -17.09 5.75
C PRO A 256 4.05 -18.55 5.87
N GLU A 257 4.33 -19.35 4.85
CA GLU A 257 4.16 -20.79 4.82
C GLU A 257 5.53 -21.46 4.57
N SER A 258 5.88 -22.48 5.33
CA SER A 258 7.12 -23.22 5.08
C SER A 258 6.99 -24.09 3.82
N SER A 259 7.97 -24.01 2.92
CA SER A 259 8.01 -24.77 1.67
C SER A 259 9.43 -25.25 1.36
N GLY A 260 9.93 -26.25 2.12
CA GLY A 260 11.31 -26.71 2.04
C GLY A 260 12.30 -25.63 2.51
N GLU A 261 13.22 -25.24 1.64
CA GLU A 261 14.17 -24.15 1.89
C GLU A 261 13.58 -22.75 1.63
N TRP A 262 12.33 -22.67 1.16
CA TRP A 262 11.62 -21.44 0.82
C TRP A 262 10.60 -21.09 1.90
N THR A 263 10.40 -19.80 2.11
CA THR A 263 9.20 -19.26 2.74
C THR A 263 8.26 -18.81 1.64
N ARG A 264 7.07 -19.36 1.61
CA ARG A 264 6.03 -19.08 0.62
C ARG A 264 5.04 -18.06 1.15
N TYR A 265 4.64 -17.11 0.30
CA TYR A 265 3.61 -16.14 0.57
C TYR A 265 2.57 -16.16 -0.54
N ARG A 266 1.29 -16.33 -0.20
CA ARG A 266 0.18 -16.33 -1.17
C ARG A 266 -0.73 -15.14 -0.93
N LEU A 267 -0.95 -14.36 -1.99
CA LEU A 267 -1.85 -13.20 -1.96
C LEU A 267 -2.74 -13.24 -3.19
N SER A 268 -4.06 -13.15 -3.00
CA SER A 268 -5.03 -13.28 -4.08
C SER A 268 -5.79 -12.00 -4.28
N GLY A 269 -5.99 -11.61 -5.55
CA GLY A 269 -6.75 -10.42 -5.92
C GLY A 269 -6.08 -9.10 -5.56
N ALA A 270 -4.77 -9.09 -5.40
CA ALA A 270 -3.96 -7.91 -5.09
C ALA A 270 -3.39 -7.27 -6.36
N ARG A 271 -3.00 -6.02 -6.29
CA ARG A 271 -2.36 -5.27 -7.38
C ARG A 271 -0.86 -5.25 -7.26
N THR A 272 -0.37 -5.27 -6.04
CA THR A 272 1.05 -5.18 -5.70
C THR A 272 1.48 -6.30 -4.74
N PHE A 273 2.78 -6.56 -4.68
CA PHE A 273 3.38 -7.44 -3.68
C PHE A 273 4.70 -6.81 -3.20
N ALA A 274 4.61 -5.94 -2.21
CA ALA A 274 5.75 -5.28 -1.61
C ALA A 274 6.31 -6.06 -0.41
N LEU A 275 7.60 -5.89 -0.15
CA LEU A 275 8.32 -6.50 0.98
C LEU A 275 9.18 -5.46 1.68
N SER A 276 9.29 -5.59 2.99
CA SER A 276 10.32 -4.90 3.78
C SER A 276 11.04 -5.88 4.68
N MET A 277 12.35 -5.71 4.82
CA MET A 277 13.21 -6.64 5.53
C MET A 277 14.17 -5.89 6.45
N SER A 278 14.28 -6.31 7.71
CA SER A 278 15.25 -5.78 8.67
C SER A 278 15.54 -6.78 9.77
N ARG A 279 16.80 -6.82 10.24
CA ARG A 279 17.19 -7.55 11.46
C ARG A 279 16.85 -6.76 12.72
N GLU A 280 16.56 -5.46 12.59
CA GLU A 280 16.33 -4.55 13.70
C GLU A 280 14.84 -4.28 13.96
N PHE A 281 13.94 -4.87 13.16
CA PHE A 281 12.51 -4.71 13.38
C PHE A 281 12.06 -5.21 14.74
N LEU A 282 11.34 -4.33 15.44
CA LEU A 282 10.41 -4.69 16.50
C LEU A 282 9.00 -4.77 15.91
N VAL A 283 8.15 -5.63 16.46
CA VAL A 283 6.81 -5.87 15.90
C VAL A 283 5.77 -5.76 16.98
N ALA A 284 4.78 -4.89 16.80
CA ALA A 284 3.56 -4.86 17.58
C ALA A 284 2.45 -5.57 16.80
N GLU A 285 1.81 -6.57 17.43
CA GLU A 285 0.81 -7.41 16.78
C GLU A 285 -0.56 -7.25 17.44
N SER A 286 -1.59 -7.26 16.62
CA SER A 286 -2.99 -7.34 17.01
C SER A 286 -3.79 -8.06 15.93
N ALA A 287 -5.11 -8.23 16.10
CA ALA A 287 -5.95 -8.89 15.10
C ALA A 287 -7.39 -8.39 15.14
N VAL A 288 -8.07 -8.45 14.00
CA VAL A 288 -9.52 -8.27 13.86
C VAL A 288 -10.08 -9.46 13.10
N GLY A 289 -10.92 -10.26 13.75
CA GLY A 289 -11.39 -11.52 13.15
C GLY A 289 -10.22 -12.43 12.79
N SER A 290 -10.09 -12.77 11.51
CA SER A 290 -8.98 -13.57 10.97
C SER A 290 -7.81 -12.73 10.43
N VAL A 291 -7.95 -11.40 10.35
CA VAL A 291 -6.93 -10.51 9.82
C VAL A 291 -5.90 -10.19 10.90
N GLN A 292 -4.63 -10.45 10.63
CA GLN A 292 -3.53 -10.04 11.51
C GLN A 292 -3.13 -8.61 11.19
N VAL A 293 -2.91 -7.79 12.23
CA VAL A 293 -2.44 -6.41 12.09
C VAL A 293 -1.06 -6.32 12.73
N ARG A 294 -0.05 -5.93 11.97
CA ARG A 294 1.33 -5.85 12.42
C ARG A 294 1.91 -4.47 12.14
N SER A 295 2.55 -3.90 13.13
CA SER A 295 3.36 -2.70 12.97
C SER A 295 4.82 -3.05 13.17
N TYR A 296 5.64 -2.81 12.15
CA TYR A 296 7.09 -3.01 12.14
C TYR A 296 7.74 -1.65 12.36
N TYR A 297 8.55 -1.54 13.39
CA TYR A 297 9.15 -0.28 13.82
C TYR A 297 10.54 -0.51 14.40
N PHE A 298 11.27 0.55 14.71
CA PHE A 298 12.62 0.51 15.27
C PHE A 298 12.64 0.89 16.74
N ALA A 299 13.74 0.51 17.43
CA ALA A 299 13.93 0.77 18.85
C ALA A 299 13.82 2.27 19.17
N GLY A 300 13.09 2.59 20.25
CA GLY A 300 12.74 3.96 20.65
C GLY A 300 11.38 4.43 20.17
N HIS A 301 10.69 3.66 19.29
CA HIS A 301 9.37 4.00 18.76
C HIS A 301 8.27 3.02 19.22
N GLU A 302 8.43 2.38 20.37
CA GLU A 302 7.53 1.32 20.88
C GLU A 302 6.07 1.80 21.03
N ASP A 303 5.87 3.01 21.55
CA ASP A 303 4.52 3.58 21.73
C ASP A 303 3.87 3.90 20.38
N ALA A 304 4.64 4.40 19.42
CA ALA A 304 4.19 4.69 18.06
C ALA A 304 3.85 3.40 17.31
N GLY A 305 4.71 2.38 17.40
CA GLY A 305 4.48 1.05 16.83
C GLY A 305 3.22 0.38 17.38
N ALA A 306 3.06 0.38 18.70
CA ALA A 306 1.85 -0.13 19.35
C ALA A 306 0.59 0.65 18.92
N LYS A 307 0.71 1.98 18.77
CA LYS A 307 -0.38 2.83 18.28
C LYS A 307 -0.78 2.46 16.86
N MET A 308 0.16 2.20 15.94
CA MET A 308 -0.15 1.85 14.55
C MET A 308 -0.83 0.49 14.45
N SER A 309 -0.40 -0.52 15.20
CA SER A 309 -1.11 -1.79 15.30
C SER A 309 -2.56 -1.59 15.80
N PHE A 310 -2.79 -0.74 16.80
CA PHE A 310 -4.12 -0.42 17.30
C PHE A 310 -4.96 0.34 16.26
N VAL A 311 -4.41 1.36 15.58
CA VAL A 311 -5.11 2.10 14.52
C VAL A 311 -5.56 1.16 13.40
N GLY A 312 -4.70 0.20 13.00
CA GLY A 312 -5.08 -0.81 12.01
C GLY A 312 -6.30 -1.63 12.42
N THR A 313 -6.41 -1.99 13.70
CA THR A 313 -7.63 -2.68 14.18
C THR A 313 -8.88 -1.79 14.11
N GLN A 314 -8.73 -0.49 14.38
CA GLN A 314 -9.82 0.46 14.26
C GLN A 314 -10.24 0.68 12.81
N VAL A 315 -9.28 0.79 11.88
CA VAL A 315 -9.52 0.96 10.44
C VAL A 315 -10.29 -0.26 9.90
N ILE A 316 -9.81 -1.48 10.15
CA ILE A 316 -10.49 -2.70 9.68
C ILE A 316 -11.89 -2.79 10.30
N GLY A 317 -12.01 -2.67 11.63
CA GLY A 317 -13.28 -2.80 12.33
C GLY A 317 -14.33 -1.78 11.91
N LEU A 318 -13.89 -0.58 11.49
CA LEU A 318 -14.78 0.48 11.02
C LEU A 318 -15.19 0.27 9.56
N PHE A 319 -14.24 -0.02 8.65
CA PHE A 319 -14.52 0.06 7.23
C PHE A 319 -15.02 -1.26 6.62
N GLU A 320 -14.79 -2.41 7.24
CA GLU A 320 -15.42 -3.66 6.80
C GLU A 320 -16.95 -3.56 6.67
N PRO A 321 -17.68 -3.10 7.70
CA PRO A 321 -19.13 -2.96 7.59
C PRO A 321 -19.58 -1.81 6.68
N LEU A 322 -18.75 -0.77 6.52
CA LEU A 322 -19.09 0.43 5.73
C LEU A 322 -18.82 0.27 4.24
N PHE A 323 -17.77 -0.47 3.88
CA PHE A 323 -17.33 -0.62 2.48
C PHE A 323 -17.45 -2.07 2.02
N ALA A 324 -16.51 -2.91 2.40
CA ALA A 324 -16.44 -4.33 2.06
C ALA A 324 -15.53 -5.05 3.08
N PRO A 325 -15.59 -6.39 3.19
CA PRO A 325 -14.59 -7.13 3.97
C PRO A 325 -13.16 -6.74 3.58
N TYR A 326 -12.27 -6.68 4.57
CA TYR A 326 -10.86 -6.41 4.32
C TYR A 326 -10.27 -7.49 3.39
N PRO A 327 -9.62 -7.11 2.28
CA PRO A 327 -9.36 -8.06 1.20
C PRO A 327 -8.20 -9.04 1.47
N TYR A 328 -7.33 -8.78 2.46
CA TYR A 328 -6.08 -9.51 2.66
C TYR A 328 -5.98 -10.21 4.02
N PRO A 329 -5.11 -11.23 4.18
CA PRO A 329 -4.98 -11.94 5.45
C PRO A 329 -4.24 -11.15 6.52
N VAL A 330 -3.48 -10.12 6.12
CA VAL A 330 -2.68 -9.27 7.01
C VAL A 330 -2.80 -7.80 6.62
N LEU A 331 -2.60 -6.91 7.59
CA LEU A 331 -2.34 -5.49 7.41
C LEU A 331 -1.02 -5.18 8.11
N ASN A 332 -0.01 -4.83 7.32
CA ASN A 332 1.30 -4.45 7.84
C ASN A 332 1.51 -2.94 7.70
N VAL A 333 1.99 -2.33 8.77
CA VAL A 333 2.44 -0.93 8.79
C VAL A 333 3.92 -0.94 9.09
N VAL A 334 4.72 -0.40 8.20
CA VAL A 334 6.18 -0.46 8.26
C VAL A 334 6.76 0.93 8.38
N GLU A 335 7.52 1.15 9.44
CA GLU A 335 8.32 2.37 9.58
C GLU A 335 9.42 2.42 8.52
N LEU A 336 9.60 3.58 7.88
CA LEU A 336 10.59 3.79 6.83
C LEU A 336 11.16 5.21 6.89
N GLU A 337 12.46 5.37 6.66
CA GLU A 337 13.03 6.68 6.36
C GLU A 337 12.49 7.20 5.01
N TYR A 338 11.36 7.88 5.08
CA TYR A 338 10.59 8.39 3.95
C TYR A 338 10.04 9.79 4.30
N ASN A 339 9.42 10.47 3.33
CA ASN A 339 8.90 11.82 3.60
C ASN A 339 7.43 11.82 4.03
N ASP A 340 6.66 10.79 3.65
CA ASP A 340 5.20 10.70 3.86
C ASP A 340 4.78 9.28 4.18
N GLY A 341 3.61 8.83 3.70
CA GLY A 341 3.17 7.46 3.63
C GLY A 341 3.25 6.90 2.22
N GLN A 342 3.10 5.59 2.08
CA GLN A 342 2.94 4.91 0.79
C GLN A 342 2.19 3.60 0.96
N GLU A 343 1.16 3.44 0.17
CA GLU A 343 0.31 2.27 0.15
C GLU A 343 0.86 1.15 -0.72
N TYR A 344 0.61 -0.08 -0.32
CA TYR A 344 0.67 -1.33 -1.09
C TYR A 344 -0.37 -2.29 -0.54
N ASP A 345 -0.78 -3.29 -1.31
CA ASP A 345 -1.74 -4.29 -0.86
C ASP A 345 -1.25 -5.02 0.39
N GLY A 346 -1.99 -4.93 1.48
CA GLY A 346 -1.66 -5.58 2.75
C GLY A 346 -0.43 -5.06 3.47
N LEU A 347 0.23 -4.02 2.95
CA LEU A 347 1.41 -3.38 3.52
C LEU A 347 1.45 -1.90 3.17
N CYS A 348 1.68 -1.04 4.15
CA CYS A 348 1.96 0.36 3.90
C CYS A 348 3.21 0.82 4.65
N PHE A 349 3.88 1.84 4.09
CA PHE A 349 5.01 2.50 4.73
C PHE A 349 4.58 3.82 5.35
N LEU A 350 5.22 4.16 6.48
CA LEU A 350 5.05 5.44 7.15
C LEU A 350 6.40 6.04 7.53
N SER A 351 6.52 7.34 7.33
CA SER A 351 7.72 8.11 7.66
C SER A 351 8.19 7.89 9.11
N SER A 352 9.48 7.57 9.30
CA SER A 352 10.12 7.53 10.63
C SER A 352 9.94 8.87 11.38
N GLY A 353 9.89 10.00 10.67
CA GLY A 353 9.63 11.29 11.28
C GLY A 353 8.24 11.40 11.94
N TYR A 354 7.25 10.60 11.51
CA TYR A 354 5.95 10.53 12.18
C TYR A 354 6.02 9.72 13.48
N TYR A 355 6.84 8.66 13.51
CA TYR A 355 7.11 7.88 14.72
C TYR A 355 7.86 8.72 15.76
N GLU A 356 8.93 9.44 15.34
CA GLU A 356 9.69 10.35 16.18
C GLU A 356 8.83 11.48 16.78
N ALA A 357 7.87 12.01 15.99
CA ALA A 357 7.00 13.11 16.40
C ALA A 357 5.76 12.66 17.18
N TYR A 358 5.58 11.34 17.40
CA TYR A 358 4.39 10.83 18.08
C TYR A 358 4.32 11.26 19.54
N ASP A 359 3.23 11.92 19.93
CA ASP A 359 3.02 12.54 21.25
C ASP A 359 2.06 11.76 22.17
N GLY A 360 1.70 10.53 21.80
CA GLY A 360 0.75 9.71 22.54
C GLY A 360 -0.73 9.99 22.24
N THR A 361 -1.04 10.98 21.40
CA THR A 361 -2.41 11.37 21.06
C THR A 361 -2.82 10.91 19.66
N SER A 362 -4.11 11.09 19.30
CA SER A 362 -4.58 10.89 17.91
C SER A 362 -4.53 12.18 17.09
N LYS A 363 -3.97 13.26 17.62
CA LYS A 363 -3.92 14.59 16.99
C LYS A 363 -2.55 14.82 16.33
N ASN A 364 -2.12 13.93 15.45
CA ASN A 364 -0.81 13.99 14.80
C ASN A 364 -0.80 13.26 13.45
N ASN A 365 0.29 13.46 12.68
CA ASN A 365 0.47 12.87 11.35
C ASN A 365 0.54 11.34 11.38
N LEU A 366 1.15 10.71 12.38
CA LEU A 366 1.26 9.26 12.45
C LEU A 366 -0.12 8.58 12.36
N VAL A 367 -1.09 9.10 13.14
CA VAL A 367 -2.45 8.54 13.15
C VAL A 367 -3.22 8.91 11.89
N THR A 368 -3.07 10.15 11.42
CA THR A 368 -3.81 10.67 10.25
C THR A 368 -3.36 9.96 8.98
N ILE A 369 -2.06 10.05 8.66
CA ILE A 369 -1.47 9.43 7.47
C ILE A 369 -1.51 7.90 7.60
N GLY A 370 -1.26 7.35 8.80
CA GLY A 370 -1.38 5.91 9.02
C GLY A 370 -2.77 5.37 8.70
N ALA A 371 -3.84 6.07 9.09
CA ALA A 371 -5.19 5.68 8.70
C ALA A 371 -5.41 5.79 7.19
N HIS A 372 -4.88 6.84 6.52
CA HIS A 372 -4.92 7.05 5.08
C HIS A 372 -4.33 5.85 4.33
N GLU A 373 -3.07 5.51 4.61
CA GLU A 373 -2.36 4.43 3.93
C GLU A 373 -3.03 3.06 4.13
N MET A 374 -3.59 2.82 5.32
CA MET A 374 -4.33 1.57 5.57
C MET A 374 -5.65 1.50 4.80
N ILE A 375 -6.31 2.65 4.56
CA ILE A 375 -7.58 2.76 3.84
C ILE A 375 -7.42 2.48 2.35
N HIS A 376 -6.26 2.73 1.76
CA HIS A 376 -5.94 2.36 0.39
C HIS A 376 -6.10 0.86 0.10
N ASN A 377 -6.18 -0.01 1.10
CA ASN A 377 -6.53 -1.41 0.86
C ASN A 377 -7.96 -1.59 0.29
N TRP A 378 -8.86 -0.61 0.46
CA TRP A 378 -10.15 -0.55 -0.22
C TRP A 378 -10.08 0.33 -1.48
N TRP A 379 -9.59 1.58 -1.37
CA TRP A 379 -9.47 2.55 -2.45
C TRP A 379 -8.04 2.52 -3.02
N PHE A 380 -7.76 1.72 -3.97
CA PHE A 380 -6.59 1.22 -4.65
C PHE A 380 -6.58 -0.32 -4.64
N GLY A 381 -6.39 -0.98 -3.51
CA GLY A 381 -6.25 -2.44 -3.43
C GLY A 381 -7.49 -3.17 -3.97
N LEU A 382 -8.66 -3.00 -3.32
CA LEU A 382 -9.90 -3.63 -3.74
C LEU A 382 -10.49 -2.97 -4.99
N VAL A 383 -10.66 -1.65 -4.97
CA VAL A 383 -11.16 -0.84 -6.09
C VAL A 383 -10.00 -0.03 -6.64
N GLY A 384 -9.44 -0.44 -7.77
CA GLY A 384 -8.36 0.32 -8.42
C GLY A 384 -8.88 1.35 -9.40
N ASN A 385 -7.98 2.14 -9.92
CA ASN A 385 -8.19 3.20 -10.90
C ASN A 385 -6.97 3.31 -11.83
N ASP A 386 -6.98 4.25 -12.71
CA ASP A 386 -5.79 4.77 -13.35
C ASP A 386 -5.23 5.88 -12.46
N GLN A 387 -4.24 5.53 -11.59
CA GLN A 387 -3.68 6.46 -10.61
C GLN A 387 -3.00 7.68 -11.25
N ALA A 388 -2.55 7.57 -12.49
CA ALA A 388 -1.96 8.69 -13.20
C ALA A 388 -3.00 9.68 -13.75
N LEU A 389 -4.09 9.17 -14.30
CA LEU A 389 -5.07 10.00 -15.01
C LEU A 389 -6.31 10.33 -14.17
N GLU A 390 -6.67 9.50 -13.21
CA GLU A 390 -7.82 9.69 -12.31
C GLU A 390 -7.43 9.45 -10.83
N PRO A 391 -6.36 10.13 -10.31
CA PRO A 391 -5.82 9.87 -8.96
C PRO A 391 -6.80 10.17 -7.83
N TRP A 392 -7.82 10.99 -8.05
CA TRP A 392 -8.80 11.33 -7.04
C TRP A 392 -9.68 10.15 -6.60
N LEU A 393 -9.78 9.09 -7.43
CA LEU A 393 -10.60 7.90 -7.15
C LEU A 393 -10.03 7.02 -6.04
N ASP A 394 -8.75 7.17 -5.71
CA ASP A 394 -8.12 6.57 -4.54
C ASP A 394 -7.75 7.63 -3.49
N GLU A 395 -7.11 8.70 -3.88
CA GLU A 395 -6.55 9.69 -2.97
C GLU A 395 -7.61 10.54 -2.25
N ALA A 396 -8.57 11.09 -2.99
CA ALA A 396 -9.66 11.83 -2.34
C ALA A 396 -10.56 10.91 -1.51
N MET A 397 -10.77 9.68 -2.00
CA MET A 397 -11.56 8.67 -1.29
C MET A 397 -10.88 8.25 0.02
N SER A 398 -9.56 8.02 0.00
CA SER A 398 -8.78 7.69 1.19
C SER A 398 -8.69 8.86 2.15
N LEU A 399 -8.44 10.08 1.66
CA LEU A 399 -8.43 11.28 2.49
C LEU A 399 -9.78 11.55 3.16
N TYR A 400 -10.89 11.44 2.43
CA TYR A 400 -12.20 11.62 3.03
C TYR A 400 -12.55 10.50 4.02
N SER A 401 -12.05 9.30 3.78
CA SER A 401 -12.19 8.19 4.72
C SER A 401 -11.40 8.42 6.03
N GLU A 402 -10.28 9.19 6.03
CA GLU A 402 -9.66 9.69 7.27
C GLU A 402 -10.66 10.51 8.10
N ARG A 403 -11.43 11.41 7.44
CA ARG A 403 -12.47 12.21 8.11
C ARG A 403 -13.53 11.31 8.74
N ILE A 404 -13.95 10.25 8.02
CA ILE A 404 -14.91 9.26 8.56
C ILE A 404 -14.26 8.52 9.74
N PHE A 405 -12.98 8.12 9.64
CA PHE A 405 -12.25 7.49 10.74
C PHE A 405 -12.26 8.36 11.99
N TYR A 406 -11.98 9.66 11.88
CA TYR A 406 -12.03 10.58 13.03
C TYR A 406 -13.45 10.77 13.56
N GLU A 407 -14.46 10.83 12.69
CA GLU A 407 -15.87 10.95 13.11
C GLU A 407 -16.28 9.83 14.05
N TYR A 408 -15.83 8.60 13.78
CA TYR A 408 -16.21 7.43 14.56
C TYR A 408 -15.29 7.14 15.75
N THR A 409 -13.99 7.39 15.61
CA THR A 409 -13.00 7.02 16.63
C THR A 409 -12.66 8.18 17.57
N ASN A 410 -12.68 9.41 17.08
CA ASN A 410 -12.30 10.62 17.81
C ASN A 410 -13.19 11.81 17.41
N PRO A 411 -14.52 11.79 17.64
CA PRO A 411 -15.46 12.78 17.10
C PRO A 411 -15.13 14.23 17.51
N GLY A 412 -14.50 14.43 18.67
CA GLY A 412 -14.04 15.75 19.12
C GLY A 412 -12.85 16.32 18.31
N LEU A 413 -12.26 15.53 17.41
CA LEU A 413 -11.14 15.95 16.55
C LEU A 413 -11.54 16.21 15.09
N VAL A 414 -12.80 16.07 14.71
CA VAL A 414 -13.26 16.27 13.32
C VAL A 414 -12.97 17.71 12.84
N ASP A 415 -13.28 18.71 13.66
CA ASP A 415 -12.99 20.10 13.33
C ASP A 415 -11.47 20.37 13.22
N TRP A 416 -10.68 19.75 14.10
CA TRP A 416 -9.22 19.82 14.01
C TRP A 416 -8.73 19.16 12.72
N TRP A 417 -9.27 17.98 12.35
CA TRP A 417 -8.90 17.29 11.12
C TRP A 417 -9.13 18.20 9.90
N TRP A 418 -10.34 18.80 9.77
CA TRP A 418 -10.64 19.74 8.70
C TRP A 418 -9.65 20.91 8.66
N GLN A 419 -9.34 21.52 9.80
CA GLN A 419 -8.42 22.65 9.86
C GLN A 419 -6.98 22.27 9.53
N PHE A 420 -6.52 21.13 10.04
CA PHE A 420 -5.13 20.69 9.90
C PHE A 420 -4.86 20.05 8.54
N ARG A 421 -5.74 19.16 8.07
CA ARG A 421 -5.52 18.37 6.85
C ARG A 421 -5.96 19.09 5.57
N VAL A 422 -7.00 19.90 5.62
CA VAL A 422 -7.65 20.48 4.44
C VAL A 422 -7.55 22.00 4.42
N ASN A 423 -8.22 22.68 5.34
CA ASN A 423 -8.44 24.14 5.25
C ASN A 423 -7.14 24.94 5.38
N TYR A 424 -6.14 24.47 6.15
CA TYR A 424 -4.85 25.15 6.31
C TYR A 424 -4.14 25.39 4.98
N PHE A 425 -4.30 24.46 4.03
CA PHE A 425 -3.63 24.52 2.73
C PHE A 425 -4.43 25.24 1.64
N GLY A 426 -5.70 25.56 1.89
CA GLY A 426 -6.57 26.28 0.94
C GLY A 426 -6.88 25.44 -0.29
N PRO A 427 -7.76 24.41 -0.17
CA PRO A 427 -8.10 23.52 -1.28
C PRO A 427 -8.59 24.32 -2.49
N SER A 428 -8.13 23.97 -3.67
CA SER A 428 -8.46 24.64 -4.92
C SER A 428 -7.99 23.82 -6.12
N GLY A 429 -8.54 24.10 -7.30
CA GLY A 429 -8.23 23.36 -8.53
C GLY A 429 -9.29 22.31 -8.86
N TRP A 430 -9.14 21.62 -9.98
CA TRP A 430 -10.07 20.61 -10.44
C TRP A 430 -9.73 19.24 -9.81
N VAL A 431 -10.72 18.57 -9.26
CA VAL A 431 -10.55 17.26 -8.62
C VAL A 431 -10.06 16.21 -9.61
N ASP A 432 -10.53 16.27 -10.85
CA ASP A 432 -10.13 15.40 -11.96
C ASP A 432 -8.81 15.81 -12.64
N THR A 433 -7.92 16.52 -11.92
CA THR A 433 -6.57 16.83 -12.39
C THR A 433 -5.69 15.58 -12.36
N ASP A 434 -5.06 15.25 -13.49
CA ASP A 434 -4.09 14.16 -13.60
C ASP A 434 -2.70 14.57 -13.06
N ILE A 435 -1.79 13.58 -12.86
CA ILE A 435 -0.45 13.86 -12.30
C ILE A 435 0.42 14.73 -13.21
N TYR A 436 0.18 14.76 -14.54
CA TYR A 436 0.99 15.51 -15.52
C TYR A 436 0.56 16.97 -15.62
N ASN A 437 -0.69 17.26 -15.31
CA ASN A 437 -1.28 18.60 -15.40
C ASN A 437 -1.43 19.28 -14.02
N GLY A 438 -1.01 18.63 -12.94
CA GLY A 438 -1.13 19.13 -11.56
C GLY A 438 -0.25 20.34 -11.21
N GLY A 439 0.70 20.70 -12.06
CA GLY A 439 1.61 21.83 -11.80
C GLY A 439 2.66 21.50 -10.72
N ALA A 440 2.74 22.32 -9.67
CA ALA A 440 3.59 22.00 -8.53
C ALA A 440 2.91 20.95 -7.62
N PHE A 441 3.71 20.18 -6.87
CA PHE A 441 3.19 19.17 -5.93
C PHE A 441 2.06 19.69 -5.02
N ARG A 442 2.20 20.92 -4.50
CA ARG A 442 1.17 21.51 -3.65
C ARG A 442 -0.12 21.85 -4.41
N ASP A 443 -0.03 22.30 -5.65
CA ASP A 443 -1.20 22.60 -6.47
C ASP A 443 -1.96 21.30 -6.79
N TYR A 444 -1.23 20.23 -7.13
CA TYR A 444 -1.78 18.91 -7.35
C TYR A 444 -2.50 18.38 -6.10
N THR A 445 -1.84 18.38 -4.93
CA THR A 445 -2.46 17.90 -3.70
C THR A 445 -3.66 18.73 -3.27
N ASN A 446 -3.61 20.06 -3.46
CA ASN A 446 -4.76 20.92 -3.18
C ASN A 446 -5.97 20.59 -4.04
N ALA A 447 -5.75 20.24 -5.31
CA ALA A 447 -6.82 19.91 -6.26
C ALA A 447 -7.37 18.50 -6.02
N VAL A 448 -6.50 17.48 -6.12
CA VAL A 448 -6.89 16.08 -6.12
C VAL A 448 -7.32 15.60 -4.73
N TYR A 449 -6.49 15.82 -3.72
CA TYR A 449 -6.73 15.35 -2.35
C TYR A 449 -7.72 16.25 -1.61
N LEU A 450 -7.34 17.52 -1.41
CA LEU A 450 -8.04 18.37 -0.46
C LEU A 450 -9.37 18.89 -1.01
N ASN A 451 -9.39 19.31 -2.28
CA ASN A 451 -10.64 19.71 -2.92
C ASN A 451 -11.51 18.48 -3.21
N GLY A 452 -10.91 17.31 -3.48
CA GLY A 452 -11.60 16.04 -3.58
C GLY A 452 -12.32 15.64 -2.29
N ALA A 453 -11.67 15.78 -1.14
CA ALA A 453 -12.32 15.54 0.16
C ALA A 453 -13.47 16.55 0.43
N THR A 454 -13.30 17.80 0.00
CA THR A 454 -14.36 18.80 0.11
C THR A 454 -15.55 18.46 -0.78
N PHE A 455 -15.30 17.99 -2.01
CA PHE A 455 -16.33 17.46 -2.91
C PHE A 455 -17.11 16.31 -2.28
N LEU A 456 -16.41 15.35 -1.65
CA LEU A 456 -17.06 14.19 -1.03
C LEU A 456 -17.91 14.57 0.18
N GLU A 457 -17.50 15.60 0.97
CA GLU A 457 -18.33 16.14 2.04
C GLU A 457 -19.58 16.82 1.47
N ASP A 458 -19.44 17.65 0.45
CA ASP A 458 -20.57 18.34 -0.19
C ASP A 458 -21.53 17.32 -0.85
N LEU A 459 -21.00 16.27 -1.47
CA LEU A 459 -21.81 15.16 -2.00
C LEU A 459 -22.58 14.47 -0.86
N ARG A 460 -21.91 14.13 0.24
CA ARG A 460 -22.55 13.51 1.41
C ARG A 460 -23.64 14.38 2.00
N VAL A 461 -23.38 15.67 2.18
CA VAL A 461 -24.39 16.64 2.64
C VAL A 461 -25.57 16.72 1.65
N ARG A 462 -25.30 16.73 0.34
CA ARG A 462 -26.31 16.79 -0.70
C ARG A 462 -27.23 15.58 -0.68
N ILE A 463 -26.67 14.36 -0.71
CA ILE A 463 -27.47 13.14 -0.84
C ILE A 463 -27.93 12.58 0.50
N GLY A 464 -27.25 12.91 1.58
CA GLY A 464 -27.50 12.46 2.96
C GLY A 464 -26.75 11.17 3.32
N ASP A 465 -26.45 10.98 4.60
CA ASP A 465 -25.62 9.88 5.13
C ASP A 465 -26.05 8.50 4.64
N GLN A 466 -27.35 8.21 4.71
CA GLN A 466 -27.87 6.88 4.32
C GLN A 466 -27.55 6.55 2.87
N ALA A 467 -27.78 7.49 1.96
CA ALA A 467 -27.50 7.30 0.53
C ALA A 467 -26.00 7.27 0.28
N PHE A 468 -25.21 8.11 0.96
CA PHE A 468 -23.77 8.18 0.80
C PHE A 468 -23.07 6.88 1.23
N PHE A 469 -23.36 6.35 2.42
CA PHE A 469 -22.76 5.10 2.87
C PHE A 469 -23.27 3.87 2.09
N ALA A 470 -24.52 3.88 1.65
CA ALA A 470 -25.02 2.85 0.75
C ALA A 470 -24.32 2.89 -0.62
N PHE A 471 -24.04 4.08 -1.14
CA PHE A 471 -23.23 4.28 -2.34
C PHE A 471 -21.81 3.74 -2.17
N LEU A 472 -21.08 4.11 -1.10
CA LEU A 472 -19.70 3.64 -0.89
C LEU A 472 -19.61 2.12 -0.82
N LYS A 473 -20.55 1.49 -0.13
CA LYS A 473 -20.64 0.03 -0.04
C LYS A 473 -20.90 -0.62 -1.39
N ASP A 474 -21.79 -0.06 -2.18
CA ASP A 474 -22.15 -0.58 -3.49
C ASP A 474 -21.05 -0.31 -4.53
N TYR A 475 -20.36 0.82 -4.42
CA TYR A 475 -19.16 1.14 -5.21
C TYR A 475 -18.05 0.12 -4.97
N ALA A 476 -17.72 -0.18 -3.71
CA ALA A 476 -16.76 -1.21 -3.36
C ALA A 476 -17.18 -2.60 -3.89
N ALA A 477 -18.46 -2.94 -3.84
CA ALA A 477 -18.97 -4.22 -4.32
C ALA A 477 -18.95 -4.33 -5.86
N GLN A 478 -19.44 -3.31 -6.59
CA GLN A 478 -19.52 -3.34 -8.06
C GLN A 478 -18.13 -3.25 -8.71
N MET A 479 -17.20 -2.52 -8.08
CA MET A 479 -15.86 -2.31 -8.62
C MET A 479 -14.79 -3.19 -7.99
N SER A 480 -15.16 -4.16 -7.14
CA SER A 480 -14.25 -5.11 -6.50
C SER A 480 -13.32 -5.78 -7.52
N HIS A 481 -11.99 -5.66 -7.31
CA HIS A 481 -10.91 -6.14 -8.17
C HIS A 481 -10.95 -5.62 -9.62
N ARG A 482 -11.62 -4.49 -9.84
CA ARG A 482 -11.71 -3.80 -11.14
C ARG A 482 -11.02 -2.45 -11.05
N ARG A 483 -10.76 -1.85 -12.22
CA ARG A 483 -10.39 -0.44 -12.32
C ARG A 483 -11.67 0.36 -12.51
N ALA A 484 -11.94 1.28 -11.61
CA ALA A 484 -13.04 2.23 -11.70
C ALA A 484 -12.61 3.47 -12.47
N THR A 485 -13.55 4.10 -13.12
CA THR A 485 -13.43 5.42 -13.73
C THR A 485 -14.35 6.41 -13.03
N ALA A 486 -14.17 7.72 -13.30
CA ALA A 486 -15.10 8.75 -12.84
C ALA A 486 -16.55 8.45 -13.29
N ASP A 487 -16.73 7.96 -14.51
CA ASP A 487 -18.06 7.58 -15.02
C ASP A 487 -18.68 6.45 -14.19
N ASP A 488 -17.90 5.45 -13.78
CA ASP A 488 -18.37 4.39 -12.88
C ASP A 488 -18.78 4.96 -11.52
N PHE A 489 -17.96 5.84 -10.95
CA PHE A 489 -18.27 6.51 -9.68
C PHE A 489 -19.61 7.25 -9.75
N PHE A 490 -19.76 8.15 -10.70
CA PHE A 490 -20.99 8.95 -10.82
C PHE A 490 -22.20 8.11 -11.24
N ARG A 491 -22.02 7.09 -12.06
CA ARG A 491 -23.07 6.12 -12.40
C ARG A 491 -23.61 5.43 -11.15
N ILE A 492 -22.73 5.00 -10.24
CA ILE A 492 -23.13 4.32 -9.00
C ILE A 492 -23.73 5.32 -8.00
N VAL A 493 -23.20 6.53 -7.87
CA VAL A 493 -23.83 7.60 -7.06
C VAL A 493 -25.29 7.80 -7.48
N ARG A 494 -25.57 7.89 -8.79
CA ARG A 494 -26.94 8.09 -9.33
C ARG A 494 -27.89 6.92 -9.06
N GLN A 495 -27.38 5.74 -8.70
CA GLN A 495 -28.23 4.61 -8.25
C GLN A 495 -28.77 4.82 -6.84
N HIS A 496 -28.11 5.65 -6.02
CA HIS A 496 -28.46 5.86 -4.63
C HIS A 496 -29.16 7.20 -4.35
N THR A 497 -29.30 8.08 -5.33
CA THR A 497 -29.95 9.36 -5.15
C THR A 497 -30.70 9.81 -6.40
N SER A 498 -31.86 10.44 -6.18
CA SER A 498 -32.59 11.18 -7.23
C SER A 498 -32.31 12.69 -7.18
N LYS A 499 -31.46 13.14 -6.23
CA LYS A 499 -31.09 14.55 -6.12
C LYS A 499 -30.19 14.95 -7.28
N ASP A 500 -30.37 16.14 -7.81
CA ASP A 500 -29.46 16.70 -8.79
C ASP A 500 -28.13 17.04 -8.13
N ILE A 501 -27.05 16.57 -8.75
CA ILE A 501 -25.65 16.81 -8.35
C ILE A 501 -24.85 17.48 -9.46
N SER A 502 -25.47 17.93 -10.54
CA SER A 502 -24.80 18.50 -11.71
C SER A 502 -24.06 19.79 -11.37
N ASP A 503 -24.59 20.59 -10.44
CA ASP A 503 -23.94 21.80 -9.93
C ASP A 503 -22.68 21.47 -9.11
N LEU A 504 -22.67 20.36 -8.35
CA LEU A 504 -21.46 19.90 -7.65
C LEU A 504 -20.40 19.42 -8.66
N ILE A 505 -20.79 18.62 -9.65
CA ILE A 505 -19.86 18.19 -10.70
C ILE A 505 -19.25 19.41 -11.38
N ALA A 506 -20.07 20.39 -11.80
CA ALA A 506 -19.58 21.60 -12.45
C ALA A 506 -18.70 22.49 -11.54
N ALA A 507 -18.84 22.41 -10.22
CA ALA A 507 -18.03 23.18 -9.27
C ALA A 507 -16.65 22.55 -9.00
N TYR A 508 -16.56 21.21 -9.06
CA TYR A 508 -15.36 20.48 -8.63
C TYR A 508 -14.59 19.80 -9.77
N PHE A 509 -15.25 19.49 -10.90
CA PHE A 509 -14.66 18.75 -12.01
C PHE A 509 -14.61 19.60 -13.28
N GLN A 510 -13.51 19.45 -14.01
CA GLN A 510 -13.36 20.08 -15.32
C GLN A 510 -14.21 19.37 -16.38
N ASN A 511 -14.32 18.04 -16.26
CA ASN A 511 -15.11 17.20 -17.15
C ASN A 511 -16.53 17.02 -16.62
N SER A 512 -17.50 16.95 -17.53
CA SER A 512 -18.88 16.60 -17.19
C SER A 512 -19.03 15.07 -17.19
N HIS A 513 -19.42 14.50 -16.08
CA HIS A 513 -19.64 13.06 -15.90
C HIS A 513 -21.12 12.67 -15.86
#